data_4b7cd08a4ec563e6d0e710064e47d43a
#
_entry.id   4b7cd08a4ec563e6d0e710064e47d43a
#
_cell.length_a   1.000
_cell.length_b   1.000
_cell.length_c   1.000
_cell.angle_alpha   90.00
_cell.angle_beta   90.00
_cell.angle_gamma   90.00
#
_symmetry.space_group_name_H-M   'P 1'
#
loop_
_entity.id
_entity.type
_entity.pdbx_description
1 polymer ?
#
loop_
_entity_poly.entity_id
_entity_poly.type
_entity_poly.pdbx_seq_one_letter_code
_entity_poly.pdbx_strand_id
1 'polypeptide(L)'
;IGWELTDADQSVWSFDKYGILRYVTDVNGFKTVLDYDDDYNLSKITTPSGKTFGVKQDKFGHIKELSLPDGGKVSYKYDEQGNLISVTDPNGTTKEYQYDDDSRMTSWKDENGNTVVKNTYDKEGRVVEQTDAEKGTATFKYEKSSTTTTDNEGNKTVYHYDDQYRTTSIEYPDGTTCEKTYNAENQLASETTAAGTKTYTYDTFGNVAT
;
A
#
# COMPACT_ATOMS: atom_id res chain seq x y z
N ILE A 1 -4.41 -29.49 19.25
CA ILE A 1 -4.94 -29.05 17.94
C ILE A 1 -5.90 -27.91 18.25
N GLY A 2 -5.70 -26.80 17.64
CA GLY A 2 -6.54 -25.60 17.77
C GLY A 2 -7.69 -25.66 16.74
N TRP A 3 -7.77 -24.67 15.90
CA TRP A 3 -8.79 -24.55 14.85
C TRP A 3 -8.15 -24.14 13.52
N GLU A 4 -8.89 -24.29 12.44
CA GLU A 4 -8.45 -23.98 11.09
C GLU A 4 -9.43 -23.02 10.42
N LEU A 5 -8.91 -22.13 9.61
CA LEU A 5 -9.65 -21.25 8.71
C LEU A 5 -9.28 -21.62 7.28
N THR A 6 -10.27 -21.90 6.44
CA THR A 6 -10.06 -22.04 5.00
C THR A 6 -10.47 -20.75 4.32
N ASP A 7 -9.56 -20.14 3.57
CA ASP A 7 -9.80 -18.92 2.83
C ASP A 7 -10.47 -19.20 1.47
N ALA A 8 -10.90 -18.14 0.79
CA ALA A 8 -11.58 -18.26 -0.52
C ALA A 8 -10.69 -18.88 -1.61
N ASP A 9 -9.36 -18.69 -1.53
CA ASP A 9 -8.35 -19.31 -2.40
C ASP A 9 -8.00 -20.76 -2.04
N GLN A 10 -8.76 -21.37 -1.08
CA GLN A 10 -8.54 -22.72 -0.56
C GLN A 10 -7.26 -22.89 0.27
N SER A 11 -6.56 -21.81 0.63
CA SER A 11 -5.48 -21.88 1.61
C SER A 11 -6.03 -22.18 3.02
N VAL A 12 -5.28 -22.95 3.82
CA VAL A 12 -5.67 -23.34 5.17
C VAL A 12 -4.72 -22.73 6.17
N TRP A 13 -5.29 -21.95 7.09
CA TRP A 13 -4.59 -21.29 8.21
C TRP A 13 -4.84 -22.09 9.48
N SER A 14 -3.82 -22.71 10.02
CA SER A 14 -3.92 -23.58 11.19
C SER A 14 -3.39 -22.89 12.43
N PHE A 15 -4.24 -22.81 13.47
CA PHE A 15 -3.97 -22.14 14.74
C PHE A 15 -3.87 -23.16 15.87
N ASP A 16 -3.06 -22.86 16.88
CA ASP A 16 -3.05 -23.66 18.10
C ASP A 16 -4.25 -23.34 19.03
N LYS A 17 -4.32 -24.02 20.16
CA LYS A 17 -5.41 -23.85 21.13
C LYS A 17 -5.49 -22.44 21.75
N TYR A 18 -4.44 -21.65 21.63
CA TYR A 18 -4.37 -20.25 22.10
C TYR A 18 -4.68 -19.23 21.01
N GLY A 19 -4.98 -19.68 19.79
CA GLY A 19 -5.27 -18.80 18.64
C GLY A 19 -4.04 -18.29 17.90
N ILE A 20 -2.87 -18.90 18.15
CA ILE A 20 -1.63 -18.50 17.48
C ILE A 20 -1.49 -19.27 16.17
N LEU A 21 -1.27 -18.57 15.08
CA LEU A 21 -1.08 -19.14 13.74
C LEU A 21 0.23 -19.96 13.71
N ARG A 22 0.12 -21.27 13.42
CA ARG A 22 1.28 -22.18 13.35
C ARG A 22 1.68 -22.54 11.95
N TYR A 23 0.71 -22.67 11.04
CA TYR A 23 0.96 -23.03 9.66
C TYR A 23 0.02 -22.29 8.72
N VAL A 24 0.53 -22.06 7.51
CA VAL A 24 -0.30 -21.75 6.34
C VAL A 24 -0.02 -22.81 5.28
N THR A 25 -1.06 -23.50 4.82
CA THR A 25 -0.96 -24.54 3.80
C THR A 25 -1.69 -24.03 2.55
N ASP A 26 -1.02 -24.01 1.41
CA ASP A 26 -1.62 -23.59 0.15
C ASP A 26 -2.53 -24.68 -0.44
N VAL A 27 -3.22 -24.37 -1.54
CA VAL A 27 -4.13 -25.28 -2.26
C VAL A 27 -3.42 -26.58 -2.74
N ASN A 28 -2.10 -26.56 -2.90
CA ASN A 28 -1.31 -27.73 -3.32
C ASN A 28 -0.76 -28.55 -2.14
N GLY A 29 -1.06 -28.13 -0.90
CA GLY A 29 -0.60 -28.79 0.31
C GLY A 29 0.82 -28.37 0.76
N PHE A 30 1.40 -27.33 0.16
CA PHE A 30 2.68 -26.79 0.59
C PHE A 30 2.53 -25.98 1.86
N LYS A 31 3.29 -26.36 2.89
CA LYS A 31 3.17 -25.83 4.23
C LYS A 31 4.28 -24.84 4.56
N THR A 32 3.90 -23.64 4.96
CA THR A 32 4.76 -22.66 5.63
C THR A 32 4.55 -22.76 7.15
N VAL A 33 5.63 -22.86 7.91
CA VAL A 33 5.62 -23.02 9.38
C VAL A 33 6.03 -21.70 10.04
N LEU A 34 5.33 -21.31 11.10
CA LEU A 34 5.63 -20.14 11.92
C LEU A 34 6.00 -20.60 13.34
N ASP A 35 7.21 -20.29 13.77
CA ASP A 35 7.70 -20.54 15.12
C ASP A 35 7.75 -19.24 15.92
N TYR A 36 7.51 -19.34 17.21
CA TYR A 36 7.45 -18.20 18.14
C TYR A 36 8.42 -18.41 19.30
N ASP A 37 8.89 -17.33 19.91
CA ASP A 37 9.67 -17.35 21.13
C ASP A 37 8.78 -17.57 22.37
N ASP A 38 9.38 -17.55 23.56
CA ASP A 38 8.69 -17.77 24.84
C ASP A 38 7.69 -16.63 25.18
N ASP A 39 7.89 -15.45 24.60
CA ASP A 39 7.02 -14.29 24.75
C ASP A 39 5.93 -14.22 23.65
N TYR A 40 5.80 -15.29 22.84
CA TYR A 40 4.86 -15.40 21.71
C TYR A 40 5.13 -14.42 20.55
N ASN A 41 6.34 -13.89 20.43
CA ASN A 41 6.73 -13.14 19.25
C ASN A 41 7.17 -14.09 18.13
N LEU A 42 6.76 -13.81 16.89
CA LEU A 42 7.23 -14.57 15.73
C LEU A 42 8.75 -14.51 15.66
N SER A 43 9.41 -15.67 15.73
CA SER A 43 10.89 -15.79 15.77
C SER A 43 11.46 -16.41 14.50
N LYS A 44 10.68 -17.26 13.79
CA LYS A 44 11.15 -17.94 12.58
C LYS A 44 10.01 -18.31 11.66
N ILE A 45 10.24 -18.20 10.36
CA ILE A 45 9.36 -18.70 9.31
C ILE A 45 10.14 -19.77 8.51
N THR A 46 9.53 -20.94 8.31
CA THR A 46 10.09 -22.01 7.47
C THR A 46 9.19 -22.23 6.26
N THR A 47 9.75 -22.05 5.07
CA THR A 47 9.03 -22.25 3.80
C THR A 47 8.84 -23.74 3.50
N PRO A 48 7.94 -24.12 2.57
CA PRO A 48 7.78 -25.51 2.14
C PRO A 48 9.06 -26.14 1.59
N SER A 49 9.98 -25.36 1.02
CA SER A 49 11.29 -25.83 0.53
C SER A 49 12.34 -25.97 1.65
N GLY A 50 11.98 -25.75 2.91
CA GLY A 50 12.87 -25.85 4.07
C GLY A 50 13.78 -24.64 4.29
N LYS A 51 13.63 -23.56 3.51
CA LYS A 51 14.36 -22.32 3.75
C LYS A 51 13.80 -21.61 4.98
N THR A 52 14.68 -21.03 5.80
CA THR A 52 14.31 -20.37 7.05
C THR A 52 14.59 -18.88 7.02
N PHE A 53 13.66 -18.10 7.57
CA PHE A 53 13.82 -16.69 7.87
C PHE A 53 13.75 -16.52 9.40
N GLY A 54 14.77 -15.89 9.99
CA GLY A 54 14.74 -15.51 11.41
C GLY A 54 14.14 -14.13 11.57
N VAL A 55 13.30 -13.95 12.58
CA VAL A 55 12.65 -12.66 12.88
C VAL A 55 13.06 -12.22 14.27
N LYS A 56 13.54 -10.98 14.44
CA LYS A 56 13.75 -10.37 15.75
C LYS A 56 12.88 -9.13 15.87
N GLN A 57 12.19 -9.05 16.98
CA GLN A 57 11.33 -7.93 17.33
C GLN A 57 11.90 -7.12 18.48
N ASP A 58 11.44 -5.89 18.64
CA ASP A 58 11.65 -5.08 19.83
C ASP A 58 10.56 -5.37 20.88
N LYS A 59 10.64 -4.70 22.03
CA LYS A 59 9.66 -4.84 23.12
C LYS A 59 8.25 -4.33 22.79
N PHE A 60 8.07 -3.66 21.65
CA PHE A 60 6.78 -3.17 21.16
C PHE A 60 6.20 -4.05 20.06
N GLY A 61 6.92 -5.11 19.64
CA GLY A 61 6.51 -6.00 18.55
C GLY A 61 6.93 -5.54 17.14
N HIS A 62 7.73 -4.48 17.02
CA HIS A 62 8.25 -4.07 15.73
C HIS A 62 9.39 -5.00 15.28
N ILE A 63 9.36 -5.45 14.03
CA ILE A 63 10.45 -6.24 13.46
C ILE A 63 11.69 -5.36 13.30
N LYS A 64 12.77 -5.64 14.01
CA LYS A 64 14.03 -4.91 13.90
C LYS A 64 15.11 -5.61 13.08
N GLU A 65 15.02 -6.92 12.88
CA GLU A 65 15.93 -7.69 12.03
C GLU A 65 15.18 -8.87 11.39
N LEU A 66 15.40 -9.08 10.10
CA LEU A 66 15.02 -10.26 9.37
C LEU A 66 16.30 -10.96 8.88
N SER A 67 16.56 -12.20 9.33
CA SER A 67 17.66 -13.02 8.84
C SER A 67 17.18 -13.83 7.63
N LEU A 68 17.91 -13.78 6.52
CA LEU A 68 17.58 -14.47 5.27
C LEU A 68 18.20 -15.86 5.21
N PRO A 69 17.70 -16.78 4.37
CA PRO A 69 18.20 -18.15 4.25
C PRO A 69 19.66 -18.26 3.79
N ASP A 70 20.17 -17.24 3.13
CA ASP A 70 21.57 -17.15 2.64
C ASP A 70 22.52 -16.53 3.69
N GLY A 71 22.02 -16.21 4.88
CA GLY A 71 22.76 -15.56 5.96
C GLY A 71 22.75 -14.03 5.91
N GLY A 72 22.16 -13.42 4.87
CA GLY A 72 21.94 -11.99 4.79
C GLY A 72 20.99 -11.49 5.88
N LYS A 73 21.04 -10.18 6.16
CA LYS A 73 20.18 -9.56 7.17
C LYS A 73 19.58 -8.27 6.64
N VAL A 74 18.28 -8.08 6.90
CA VAL A 74 17.60 -6.81 6.73
C VAL A 74 17.35 -6.23 8.11
N SER A 75 17.74 -4.97 8.33
CA SER A 75 17.55 -4.28 9.62
C SER A 75 16.59 -3.12 9.48
N TYR A 76 15.77 -2.92 10.51
CA TYR A 76 14.74 -1.90 10.58
C TYR A 76 14.97 -1.03 11.81
N LYS A 77 14.76 0.28 11.69
CA LYS A 77 14.81 1.21 12.83
C LYS A 77 13.51 2.01 12.87
N TYR A 78 13.09 2.31 14.09
CA TYR A 78 11.88 3.06 14.36
C TYR A 78 12.19 4.25 15.26
N ASP A 79 11.38 5.30 15.17
CA ASP A 79 11.40 6.42 16.11
C ASP A 79 10.64 6.09 17.39
N GLU A 80 10.53 7.06 18.30
CA GLU A 80 9.83 6.90 19.58
C GLU A 80 8.29 6.75 19.40
N GLN A 81 7.74 7.19 18.28
CA GLN A 81 6.33 7.06 17.92
C GLN A 81 6.02 5.72 17.24
N GLY A 82 7.05 4.92 16.90
CA GLY A 82 6.92 3.65 16.20
C GLY A 82 6.91 3.77 14.66
N ASN A 83 7.25 4.92 14.11
CA ASN A 83 7.39 5.08 12.67
C ASN A 83 8.69 4.44 12.17
N LEU A 84 8.63 3.74 11.04
CA LEU A 84 9.81 3.14 10.40
C LEU A 84 10.71 4.22 9.79
N ILE A 85 11.85 4.51 10.40
CA ILE A 85 12.76 5.58 9.93
C ILE A 85 13.92 5.08 9.08
N SER A 86 14.20 3.76 9.06
CA SER A 86 15.31 3.23 8.26
C SER A 86 15.15 1.75 7.98
N VAL A 87 15.51 1.35 6.75
CA VAL A 87 15.67 -0.05 6.33
C VAL A 87 17.05 -0.21 5.74
N THR A 88 17.84 -1.14 6.31
CA THR A 88 19.17 -1.51 5.78
C THR A 88 19.09 -2.92 5.22
N ASP A 89 19.44 -3.09 3.96
CA ASP A 89 19.43 -4.37 3.26
C ASP A 89 20.70 -5.22 3.57
N PRO A 90 20.79 -6.48 3.09
CA PRO A 90 21.95 -7.35 3.35
C PRO A 90 23.28 -6.85 2.80
N ASN A 91 23.25 -5.96 1.81
CA ASN A 91 24.45 -5.35 1.22
C ASN A 91 24.94 -4.14 2.00
N GLY A 92 24.17 -3.72 3.04
CA GLY A 92 24.46 -2.56 3.86
C GLY A 92 23.92 -1.25 3.29
N THR A 93 23.17 -1.28 2.19
CA THR A 93 22.52 -0.09 1.65
C THR A 93 21.30 0.28 2.48
N THR A 94 21.08 1.56 2.66
CA THR A 94 20.05 2.06 3.60
C THR A 94 19.10 3.02 2.91
N LYS A 95 17.80 2.81 3.14
CA LYS A 95 16.73 3.75 2.84
C LYS A 95 16.29 4.43 4.12
N GLU A 96 16.02 5.73 4.06
CA GLU A 96 15.61 6.54 5.20
C GLU A 96 14.25 7.18 4.96
N TYR A 97 13.43 7.25 6.01
CA TYR A 97 12.08 7.82 5.98
C TYR A 97 11.96 8.88 7.06
N GLN A 98 11.25 9.96 6.78
CA GLN A 98 10.97 11.04 7.71
C GLN A 98 9.46 11.25 7.83
N TYR A 99 9.05 11.63 9.02
CA TYR A 99 7.64 11.83 9.37
C TYR A 99 7.46 13.17 10.06
N ASP A 100 6.24 13.67 10.04
CA ASP A 100 5.82 14.78 10.89
C ASP A 100 5.29 14.29 12.24
N ASP A 101 4.84 15.22 13.08
CA ASP A 101 4.35 14.93 14.43
C ASP A 101 3.04 14.08 14.43
N ASP A 102 2.34 14.03 13.30
CA ASP A 102 1.14 13.20 13.10
C ASP A 102 1.45 11.82 12.48
N SER A 103 2.74 11.42 12.43
CA SER A 103 3.20 10.15 11.83
C SER A 103 2.90 10.02 10.33
N ARG A 104 2.81 11.14 9.60
CA ARG A 104 2.65 11.16 8.14
C ARG A 104 4.02 11.29 7.47
N MET A 105 4.32 10.46 6.49
CA MET A 105 5.62 10.43 5.83
C MET A 105 5.87 11.71 5.02
N THR A 106 6.81 12.53 5.47
CA THR A 106 7.18 13.79 4.80
C THR A 106 8.23 13.62 3.73
N SER A 107 9.10 12.60 3.85
CA SER A 107 10.07 12.28 2.79
C SER A 107 10.65 10.89 2.94
N TRP A 108 11.23 10.37 1.86
CA TRP A 108 12.13 9.24 1.94
C TRP A 108 13.32 9.40 0.99
N LYS A 109 14.45 8.77 1.36
CA LYS A 109 15.70 8.76 0.61
C LYS A 109 16.07 7.36 0.17
N ASP A 110 16.64 7.27 -1.03
CA ASP A 110 17.23 6.05 -1.56
C ASP A 110 18.57 5.70 -0.87
N GLU A 111 19.15 4.59 -1.29
CA GLU A 111 20.45 4.09 -0.82
C GLU A 111 21.64 5.01 -1.12
N ASN A 112 21.51 5.97 -2.01
CA ASN A 112 22.52 6.96 -2.35
C ASN A 112 22.34 8.28 -1.56
N GLY A 113 21.31 8.33 -0.70
CA GLY A 113 20.94 9.51 0.07
C GLY A 113 20.16 10.58 -0.72
N ASN A 114 19.73 10.27 -1.95
CA ASN A 114 18.91 11.18 -2.74
C ASN A 114 17.47 11.14 -2.21
N THR A 115 16.88 12.31 -2.06
CA THR A 115 15.46 12.40 -1.76
C THR A 115 14.64 11.96 -2.97
N VAL A 116 13.85 10.90 -2.81
CA VAL A 116 13.02 10.34 -3.89
C VAL A 116 11.64 10.98 -3.91
N VAL A 117 11.08 11.24 -2.73
CA VAL A 117 9.78 11.91 -2.57
C VAL A 117 9.83 12.83 -1.37
N LYS A 118 9.17 13.98 -1.48
CA LYS A 118 8.86 14.87 -0.38
C LYS A 118 7.39 15.27 -0.43
N ASN A 119 6.69 15.17 0.69
CA ASN A 119 5.27 15.48 0.83
C ASN A 119 5.03 16.62 1.81
N THR A 120 4.05 17.46 1.51
CA THR A 120 3.46 18.44 2.42
C THR A 120 1.98 18.13 2.58
N TYR A 121 1.46 18.27 3.80
CA TYR A 121 0.08 17.92 4.13
C TYR A 121 -0.73 19.13 4.58
N ASP A 122 -2.04 19.09 4.34
CA ASP A 122 -2.98 20.02 4.96
C ASP A 122 -3.38 19.55 6.37
N LYS A 123 -4.21 20.36 7.03
CA LYS A 123 -4.71 20.05 8.39
C LYS A 123 -5.65 18.84 8.44
N GLU A 124 -6.22 18.44 7.33
CA GLU A 124 -7.02 17.22 7.18
C GLU A 124 -6.18 15.97 6.89
N GLY A 125 -4.85 16.09 6.78
CA GLY A 125 -3.92 14.99 6.53
C GLY A 125 -3.79 14.58 5.06
N ARG A 126 -4.27 15.40 4.13
CA ARG A 126 -4.18 15.13 2.68
C ARG A 126 -2.91 15.77 2.12
N VAL A 127 -2.25 15.12 1.17
CA VAL A 127 -1.07 15.68 0.48
C VAL A 127 -1.51 16.89 -0.35
N VAL A 128 -0.92 18.06 -0.11
CA VAL A 128 -1.14 19.28 -0.91
C VAL A 128 0.00 19.59 -1.86
N GLU A 129 1.18 19.05 -1.58
CA GLU A 129 2.35 19.16 -2.46
C GLU A 129 3.19 17.89 -2.37
N GLN A 130 3.66 17.41 -3.52
CA GLN A 130 4.59 16.31 -3.61
C GLN A 130 5.71 16.68 -4.58
N THR A 131 6.96 16.55 -4.14
CA THR A 131 8.15 16.72 -4.98
C THR A 131 8.80 15.37 -5.21
N ASP A 132 9.15 15.05 -6.46
CA ASP A 132 9.83 13.82 -6.85
C ASP A 132 11.37 13.95 -6.81
N ALA A 133 12.06 12.86 -7.18
CA ALA A 133 13.53 12.82 -7.21
C ALA A 133 14.16 13.80 -8.19
N GLU A 134 13.47 14.16 -9.27
CA GLU A 134 13.92 15.09 -10.31
C GLU A 134 13.57 16.54 -9.97
N LYS A 135 13.01 16.77 -8.77
CA LYS A 135 12.51 18.06 -8.26
C LYS A 135 11.30 18.58 -9.02
N GLY A 136 10.61 17.71 -9.75
CA GLY A 136 9.28 17.98 -10.27
C GLY A 136 8.29 18.09 -9.12
N THR A 137 7.46 19.13 -9.12
CA THR A 137 6.49 19.34 -8.03
C THR A 137 5.07 19.26 -8.56
N ALA A 138 4.27 18.37 -7.97
CA ALA A 138 2.83 18.32 -8.16
C ALA A 138 2.13 18.94 -6.96
N THR A 139 1.08 19.72 -7.21
CA THR A 139 0.22 20.29 -6.15
C THR A 139 -1.19 19.78 -6.26
N PHE A 140 -1.87 19.70 -5.12
CA PHE A 140 -3.24 19.18 -5.01
C PHE A 140 -4.09 20.21 -4.26
N LYS A 141 -5.18 20.63 -4.87
CA LYS A 141 -6.17 21.49 -4.24
C LYS A 141 -7.48 20.73 -4.10
N TYR A 142 -7.94 20.57 -2.87
CA TYR A 142 -9.15 19.85 -2.54
C TYR A 142 -10.29 20.82 -2.27
N GLU A 143 -11.42 20.58 -2.93
CA GLU A 143 -12.70 21.28 -2.69
C GLU A 143 -13.76 20.25 -2.31
N LYS A 144 -14.98 20.71 -2.00
CA LYS A 144 -16.05 19.83 -1.54
C LYS A 144 -16.38 18.70 -2.52
N SER A 145 -16.39 19.00 -3.81
CA SER A 145 -16.79 18.07 -4.89
C SER A 145 -15.76 17.98 -6.01
N SER A 146 -14.53 18.48 -5.79
CA SER A 146 -13.48 18.39 -6.80
C SER A 146 -12.08 18.36 -6.18
N THR A 147 -11.14 17.82 -6.96
CA THR A 147 -9.70 17.92 -6.70
C THR A 147 -9.02 18.42 -7.96
N THR A 148 -8.23 19.48 -7.83
CA THR A 148 -7.35 19.95 -8.89
C THR A 148 -5.94 19.46 -8.63
N THR A 149 -5.34 18.77 -9.59
CA THR A 149 -3.91 18.46 -9.61
C THR A 149 -3.21 19.41 -10.54
N THR A 150 -2.02 19.87 -10.16
CA THR A 150 -1.17 20.70 -11.03
C THR A 150 0.20 20.05 -11.07
N ASP A 151 0.72 19.75 -12.26
CA ASP A 151 2.06 19.19 -12.43
C ASP A 151 3.16 20.28 -12.37
N ASN A 152 4.42 19.86 -12.49
CA ASN A 152 5.58 20.77 -12.46
C ASN A 152 5.65 21.73 -13.65
N GLU A 153 4.91 21.50 -14.72
CA GLU A 153 4.80 22.38 -15.89
C GLU A 153 3.62 23.37 -15.75
N GLY A 154 2.82 23.24 -14.70
CA GLY A 154 1.64 24.06 -14.46
C GLY A 154 0.37 23.55 -15.13
N ASN A 155 0.42 22.38 -15.76
CA ASN A 155 -0.75 21.76 -16.36
C ASN A 155 -1.73 21.31 -15.29
N LYS A 156 -3.01 21.62 -15.46
CA LYS A 156 -4.04 21.31 -14.48
C LYS A 156 -4.97 20.22 -14.98
N THR A 157 -5.25 19.25 -14.09
CA THR A 157 -6.33 18.28 -14.26
C THR A 157 -7.31 18.46 -13.13
N VAL A 158 -8.61 18.57 -13.44
CA VAL A 158 -9.67 18.71 -12.42
C VAL A 158 -10.53 17.46 -12.42
N TYR A 159 -10.65 16.84 -11.24
CA TYR A 159 -11.53 15.70 -11.00
C TYR A 159 -12.76 16.16 -10.23
N HIS A 160 -13.95 15.90 -10.76
CA HIS A 160 -15.23 16.18 -10.09
C HIS A 160 -15.84 14.90 -9.54
N TYR A 161 -16.50 15.00 -8.38
CA TYR A 161 -17.07 13.87 -7.65
C TYR A 161 -18.53 14.10 -7.32
N ASP A 162 -19.28 13.01 -7.27
CA ASP A 162 -20.63 13.02 -6.67
C ASP A 162 -20.55 12.88 -5.14
N ASP A 163 -21.72 12.83 -4.50
CA ASP A 163 -21.85 12.71 -3.03
C ASP A 163 -21.34 11.35 -2.48
N GLN A 164 -21.03 10.39 -3.34
CA GLN A 164 -20.44 9.10 -3.00
C GLN A 164 -18.94 9.05 -3.31
N TYR A 165 -18.33 10.19 -3.62
CA TYR A 165 -16.94 10.35 -4.00
C TYR A 165 -16.52 9.57 -5.25
N ARG A 166 -17.48 9.27 -6.17
CA ARG A 166 -17.19 8.67 -7.46
C ARG A 166 -16.87 9.78 -8.45
N THR A 167 -15.82 9.61 -9.24
CA THR A 167 -15.44 10.60 -10.26
C THR A 167 -16.50 10.68 -11.36
N THR A 168 -17.15 11.82 -11.50
CA THR A 168 -18.20 12.07 -12.50
C THR A 168 -17.69 12.78 -13.74
N SER A 169 -16.61 13.57 -13.61
CA SER A 169 -15.99 14.27 -14.73
C SER A 169 -14.50 14.49 -14.47
N ILE A 170 -13.72 14.49 -15.53
CA ILE A 170 -12.29 14.87 -15.53
C ILE A 170 -12.11 15.94 -16.61
N GLU A 171 -11.52 17.07 -16.25
CA GLU A 171 -11.08 18.11 -17.17
C GLU A 171 -9.57 18.02 -17.34
N TYR A 172 -9.08 17.83 -18.54
CA TYR A 172 -7.66 17.71 -18.84
C TYR A 172 -7.03 19.06 -19.21
N PRO A 173 -5.68 19.18 -19.14
CA PRO A 173 -4.97 20.42 -19.43
C PRO A 173 -5.18 20.97 -20.84
N ASP A 174 -5.47 20.12 -21.80
CA ASP A 174 -5.75 20.48 -23.19
C ASP A 174 -7.21 20.96 -23.41
N GLY A 175 -8.00 21.05 -22.35
CA GLY A 175 -9.41 21.44 -22.39
C GLY A 175 -10.37 20.31 -22.77
N THR A 176 -9.89 19.10 -23.01
CA THR A 176 -10.76 17.94 -23.22
C THR A 176 -11.38 17.47 -21.91
N THR A 177 -12.51 16.76 -22.00
CA THR A 177 -13.23 16.23 -20.85
C THR A 177 -13.50 14.74 -21.00
N CYS A 178 -13.60 14.06 -19.85
CA CYS A 178 -14.09 12.70 -19.76
C CYS A 178 -15.19 12.65 -18.71
N GLU A 179 -16.44 12.35 -19.14
CA GLU A 179 -17.57 12.21 -18.23
C GLU A 179 -17.83 10.75 -17.90
N LYS A 180 -18.23 10.47 -16.67
CA LYS A 180 -18.47 9.12 -16.16
C LYS A 180 -19.82 9.03 -15.48
N THR A 181 -20.53 7.94 -15.75
CA THR A 181 -21.78 7.62 -15.04
C THR A 181 -21.68 6.25 -14.40
N TYR A 182 -22.50 6.02 -13.38
CA TYR A 182 -22.47 4.77 -12.60
C TYR A 182 -23.88 4.19 -12.49
N ASN A 183 -23.97 2.86 -12.43
CA ASN A 183 -25.22 2.15 -12.17
C ASN A 183 -25.58 2.13 -10.67
N ALA A 184 -26.70 1.50 -10.32
CA ALA A 184 -27.18 1.44 -8.96
C ALA A 184 -26.24 0.62 -8.04
N GLU A 185 -25.45 -0.28 -8.61
CA GLU A 185 -24.47 -1.13 -7.93
C GLU A 185 -23.10 -0.45 -7.80
N ASN A 186 -22.99 0.87 -8.12
CA ASN A 186 -21.76 1.67 -8.11
C ASN A 186 -20.69 1.24 -9.14
N GLN A 187 -21.06 0.50 -10.17
CA GLN A 187 -20.16 0.13 -11.27
C GLN A 187 -20.23 1.19 -12.36
N LEU A 188 -19.11 1.42 -13.09
CA LEU A 188 -19.01 2.39 -14.17
C LEU A 188 -19.98 2.01 -15.32
N ALA A 189 -21.01 2.79 -15.55
CA ALA A 189 -22.00 2.52 -16.59
C ALA A 189 -21.61 3.10 -17.95
N SER A 190 -20.98 4.27 -17.97
CA SER A 190 -20.47 4.87 -19.21
C SER A 190 -19.27 5.78 -18.98
N GLU A 191 -18.50 5.95 -20.03
CA GLU A 191 -17.41 6.91 -20.15
C GLU A 191 -17.55 7.63 -21.48
N THR A 192 -17.66 8.96 -21.43
CA THR A 192 -17.83 9.82 -22.61
C THR A 192 -16.66 10.77 -22.77
N THR A 193 -16.04 10.77 -23.93
CA THR A 193 -14.96 11.69 -24.33
C THR A 193 -15.31 12.35 -25.68
N ALA A 194 -14.46 13.22 -26.16
CA ALA A 194 -14.61 13.79 -27.53
C ALA A 194 -14.62 12.71 -28.61
N ALA A 195 -14.03 11.54 -28.39
CA ALA A 195 -14.03 10.42 -29.35
C ALA A 195 -15.32 9.60 -29.34
N GLY A 196 -16.23 9.83 -28.39
CA GLY A 196 -17.51 9.14 -28.26
C GLY A 196 -17.72 8.55 -26.87
N THR A 197 -18.80 7.76 -26.73
CA THR A 197 -19.21 7.12 -25.48
C THR A 197 -18.95 5.63 -25.52
N LYS A 198 -18.31 5.11 -24.48
CA LYS A 198 -18.25 3.68 -24.15
C LYS A 198 -19.27 3.38 -23.07
N THR A 199 -19.99 2.29 -23.22
CA THR A 199 -20.94 1.79 -22.21
C THR A 199 -20.48 0.44 -21.68
N TYR A 200 -20.80 0.17 -20.42
CA TYR A 200 -20.39 -1.06 -19.74
C TYR A 200 -21.61 -1.75 -19.15
N THR A 201 -21.69 -3.04 -19.33
CA THR A 201 -22.66 -3.92 -18.67
C THR A 201 -21.90 -4.97 -17.85
N TYR A 202 -22.57 -5.52 -16.87
CA TYR A 202 -21.95 -6.43 -15.91
C TYR A 202 -22.77 -7.70 -15.76
N ASP A 203 -22.11 -8.81 -15.55
CA ASP A 203 -22.75 -10.07 -15.16
C ASP A 203 -23.17 -10.06 -13.68
N THR A 204 -23.82 -11.12 -13.24
CA THR A 204 -24.27 -11.26 -11.85
C THR A 204 -23.13 -11.38 -10.83
N PHE A 205 -21.90 -11.58 -11.27
CA PHE A 205 -20.70 -11.65 -10.42
C PHE A 205 -19.92 -10.32 -10.42
N GLY A 206 -20.40 -9.32 -11.20
CA GLY A 206 -19.75 -8.02 -11.29
C GLY A 206 -18.62 -7.93 -12.32
N ASN A 207 -18.44 -8.94 -13.17
CA ASN A 207 -17.47 -8.88 -14.26
C ASN A 207 -18.04 -8.08 -15.44
N VAL A 208 -17.20 -7.31 -16.12
CA VAL A 208 -17.62 -6.58 -17.35
C VAL A 208 -18.05 -7.60 -18.41
N ALA A 209 -19.29 -7.48 -18.88
CA ALA A 209 -19.86 -8.33 -19.93
C ALA A 209 -19.74 -7.69 -21.32
N THR A 210 -19.81 -6.35 -21.40
CA THR A 210 -19.65 -5.56 -22.65
C THR A 210 -19.17 -4.17 -22.28
#